data_1525d857f7b8ca64d238b850ea73c330
#
_entry.id   1525d857f7b8ca64d238b850ea73c330
#
_cell.length_a   1.000
_cell.length_b   1.000
_cell.length_c   1.000
_cell.angle_alpha   90.00
_cell.angle_beta   90.00
_cell.angle_gamma   90.00
#
_symmetry.space_group_name_H-M   'P 1'
#
loop_
_entity.id
_entity.type
_entity.pdbx_description
1 polymer ?
#
loop_
_entity_poly.entity_id
_entity_poly.type
_entity_poly.pdbx_seq_one_letter_code
_entity_poly.pdbx_strand_id
1 'polypeptide(L)'
;MPTTYTKVEKITDAAAVKSAYKPTHPGLFEVVYAEGDYNSKLVACKPYVKGEIICKVEGVTPGPKKYTSVQVGKEDHIEFNSDLVFMNHSCNPTVSFDTDAMTVVAVTDLKEGDNMTFFYPSSEWEMDQPFTCWCGAEQCVKNVQGAKFLSKQTMSRYFVTKHIQELLDERGDAPAIKA
;
A
#
# COMPACT_ATOMS: atom_id res chain seq x y z
N MET A 1 4.12 -25.56 -5.43
CA MET A 1 3.20 -24.73 -6.23
C MET A 1 2.93 -23.49 -5.41
N PRO A 2 3.07 -22.27 -5.93
CA PRO A 2 2.71 -21.08 -5.17
C PRO A 2 1.20 -21.12 -4.90
N THR A 3 0.84 -21.04 -3.64
CA THR A 3 -0.56 -20.91 -3.23
C THR A 3 -1.05 -19.57 -3.76
N THR A 4 -2.04 -19.56 -4.64
CA THR A 4 -2.62 -18.33 -5.15
C THR A 4 -3.27 -17.61 -3.97
N TYR A 5 -2.65 -16.53 -3.51
CA TYR A 5 -3.20 -15.69 -2.46
C TYR A 5 -4.33 -14.87 -3.07
N THR A 6 -5.56 -15.14 -2.68
CA THR A 6 -6.72 -14.40 -3.18
C THR A 6 -7.18 -13.44 -2.09
N LYS A 7 -7.05 -12.14 -2.34
CA LYS A 7 -7.68 -11.11 -1.50
C LYS A 7 -9.20 -11.29 -1.60
N VAL A 8 -9.85 -11.55 -0.48
CA VAL A 8 -11.32 -11.65 -0.43
C VAL A 8 -11.89 -10.24 -0.48
N GLU A 9 -12.58 -9.90 -1.55
CA GLU A 9 -13.15 -8.56 -1.77
C GLU A 9 -14.22 -8.20 -0.76
N LYS A 10 -15.05 -9.17 -0.39
CA LYS A 10 -16.14 -9.00 0.57
C LYS A 10 -16.11 -10.10 1.61
N ILE A 11 -15.93 -9.73 2.85
CA ILE A 11 -15.97 -10.65 3.98
C ILE A 11 -17.35 -10.57 4.62
N THR A 12 -18.10 -11.67 4.56
CA THR A 12 -19.43 -11.81 5.18
C THR A 12 -19.37 -12.51 6.52
N ASP A 13 -18.28 -13.21 6.82
CA ASP A 13 -17.99 -13.86 8.09
C ASP A 13 -16.51 -13.76 8.42
N ALA A 14 -16.15 -12.69 9.13
CA ALA A 14 -14.78 -12.43 9.55
C ALA A 14 -14.23 -13.49 10.53
N ALA A 15 -15.11 -14.12 11.34
CA ALA A 15 -14.69 -15.14 12.29
C ALA A 15 -14.26 -16.43 11.59
N ALA A 16 -15.03 -16.85 10.57
CA ALA A 16 -14.68 -18.03 9.77
C ALA A 16 -13.38 -17.83 8.99
N VAL A 17 -13.21 -16.66 8.36
CA VAL A 17 -11.95 -16.32 7.66
C VAL A 17 -10.78 -16.32 8.63
N LYS A 18 -10.92 -15.69 9.79
CA LYS A 18 -9.88 -15.64 10.83
C LYS A 18 -9.48 -17.04 11.32
N SER A 19 -10.42 -17.96 11.46
CA SER A 19 -10.14 -19.33 11.94
C SER A 19 -9.29 -20.15 10.96
N ALA A 20 -9.35 -19.84 9.65
CA ALA A 20 -8.59 -20.51 8.59
C ALA A 20 -7.31 -19.76 8.21
N TYR A 21 -7.13 -18.53 8.71
CA TYR A 21 -6.03 -17.65 8.35
C TYR A 21 -4.68 -18.16 8.87
N LYS A 22 -3.69 -18.10 7.99
CA LYS A 22 -2.28 -18.35 8.33
C LYS A 22 -1.45 -17.17 7.84
N PRO A 23 -0.80 -16.43 8.74
CA PRO A 23 0.05 -15.31 8.38
C PRO A 23 1.14 -15.71 7.39
N THR A 24 1.36 -14.91 6.35
CA THR A 24 2.48 -15.10 5.42
C THR A 24 3.81 -14.65 6.01
N HIS A 25 3.77 -13.76 7.03
CA HIS A 25 4.94 -13.24 7.74
C HIS A 25 4.73 -13.33 9.26
N PRO A 26 4.70 -14.53 9.82
CA PRO A 26 4.36 -14.73 11.23
C PRO A 26 5.33 -13.99 12.16
N GLY A 27 4.78 -13.27 13.15
CA GLY A 27 5.56 -12.48 14.11
C GLY A 27 6.03 -11.11 13.60
N LEU A 28 5.85 -10.79 12.32
CA LEU A 28 6.11 -9.45 11.78
C LEU A 28 4.83 -8.62 11.70
N PHE A 29 3.83 -9.14 11.06
CA PHE A 29 2.52 -8.52 10.91
C PHE A 29 1.45 -9.57 10.63
N GLU A 30 0.20 -9.18 10.78
CA GLU A 30 -0.95 -10.05 10.50
C GLU A 30 -2.13 -9.26 9.94
N VAL A 31 -3.06 -9.97 9.30
CA VAL A 31 -4.31 -9.39 8.80
C VAL A 31 -5.37 -9.43 9.89
N VAL A 32 -5.91 -8.28 10.23
CA VAL A 32 -7.13 -8.16 11.02
C VAL A 32 -8.29 -8.09 10.05
N TYR A 33 -9.03 -9.19 9.94
CA TYR A 33 -10.20 -9.29 9.09
C TYR A 33 -11.40 -8.57 9.72
N ALA A 34 -12.12 -7.84 8.89
CA ALA A 34 -13.37 -7.18 9.26
C ALA A 34 -14.42 -7.40 8.17
N GLU A 35 -15.69 -7.46 8.58
CA GLU A 35 -16.80 -7.59 7.65
C GLU A 35 -16.96 -6.34 6.76
N GLY A 36 -17.51 -6.56 5.58
CA GLY A 36 -17.72 -5.53 4.58
C GLY A 36 -16.59 -5.42 3.57
N ASP A 37 -16.72 -4.44 2.68
CA ASP A 37 -15.79 -4.21 1.59
C ASP A 37 -14.60 -3.38 2.08
N TYR A 38 -13.37 -3.83 1.82
CA TYR A 38 -12.11 -3.12 2.11
C TYR A 38 -11.87 -2.75 3.59
N ASN A 39 -12.58 -3.34 4.54
CA ASN A 39 -12.45 -3.04 5.97
C ASN A 39 -11.30 -3.79 6.65
N SER A 40 -10.80 -4.87 6.03
CA SER A 40 -9.66 -5.61 6.56
C SER A 40 -8.38 -4.78 6.45
N LYS A 41 -7.45 -4.99 7.38
CA LYS A 41 -6.25 -4.18 7.51
C LYS A 41 -5.04 -5.02 7.94
N LEU A 42 -3.84 -4.55 7.62
CA LEU A 42 -2.59 -5.12 8.10
C LEU A 42 -2.16 -4.41 9.39
N VAL A 43 -1.74 -5.17 10.40
CA VAL A 43 -1.26 -4.63 11.67
C VAL A 43 0.11 -5.20 12.04
N ALA A 44 0.93 -4.41 12.72
CA ALA A 44 2.22 -4.84 13.25
C ALA A 44 2.04 -5.83 14.40
N CYS A 45 2.82 -6.94 14.42
CA CYS A 45 2.83 -7.92 15.51
C CYS A 45 3.89 -7.63 16.57
N LYS A 46 4.72 -6.62 16.37
CA LYS A 46 5.76 -6.16 17.30
C LYS A 46 6.06 -4.68 17.08
N PRO A 47 6.77 -4.00 18.01
CA PRO A 47 7.25 -2.65 17.77
C PRO A 47 8.27 -2.61 16.63
N TYR A 48 8.29 -1.50 15.91
CA TYR A 48 9.32 -1.13 14.93
C TYR A 48 9.75 0.31 15.16
N VAL A 49 11.02 0.61 14.90
CA VAL A 49 11.52 1.98 14.95
C VAL A 49 11.55 2.57 13.54
N LYS A 50 11.38 3.89 13.45
CA LYS A 50 11.48 4.61 12.18
C LYS A 50 12.78 4.28 11.45
N GLY A 51 12.68 3.93 10.16
CA GLY A 51 13.80 3.52 9.30
C GLY A 51 14.08 2.01 9.33
N GLU A 52 13.43 1.23 10.18
CA GLU A 52 13.61 -0.23 10.22
C GLU A 52 12.97 -0.90 9.01
N ILE A 53 13.70 -1.82 8.37
CA ILE A 53 13.15 -2.70 7.33
C ILE A 53 12.30 -3.76 8.02
N ILE A 54 11.00 -3.73 7.79
CA ILE A 54 10.04 -4.67 8.37
C ILE A 54 10.15 -6.02 7.68
N CYS A 55 10.17 -6.04 6.35
CA CYS A 55 10.34 -7.26 5.57
C CYS A 55 10.86 -6.96 4.16
N LYS A 56 11.36 -8.01 3.51
CA LYS A 56 11.52 -8.06 2.05
C LYS A 56 10.20 -8.47 1.41
N VAL A 57 9.94 -7.96 0.22
CA VAL A 57 8.78 -8.31 -0.58
C VAL A 57 9.19 -9.41 -1.55
N GLU A 58 8.75 -10.63 -1.27
CA GLU A 58 9.11 -11.85 -2.01
C GLU A 58 7.85 -12.57 -2.51
N GLY A 59 8.01 -13.52 -3.44
CA GLY A 59 6.91 -14.33 -3.94
C GLY A 59 5.92 -13.59 -4.85
N VAL A 60 6.27 -12.39 -5.28
CA VAL A 60 5.45 -11.57 -6.17
C VAL A 60 5.35 -12.17 -7.58
N THR A 61 4.28 -11.86 -8.28
CA THR A 61 4.11 -12.21 -9.69
C THR A 61 3.79 -10.98 -10.52
N PRO A 62 4.40 -10.82 -11.71
CA PRO A 62 3.95 -9.79 -12.65
C PRO A 62 2.47 -9.96 -12.99
N GLY A 63 1.77 -8.86 -13.14
CA GLY A 63 0.35 -8.85 -13.46
C GLY A 63 -0.09 -7.57 -14.14
N PRO A 64 -1.33 -7.51 -14.65
CA PRO A 64 -1.89 -6.29 -15.19
C PRO A 64 -2.20 -5.30 -14.05
N LYS A 65 -2.30 -4.03 -14.42
CA LYS A 65 -2.83 -3.00 -13.52
C LYS A 65 -4.25 -3.36 -13.09
N LYS A 66 -4.46 -3.46 -11.79
CA LYS A 66 -5.76 -3.66 -11.14
C LYS A 66 -5.72 -3.23 -9.67
N TYR A 67 -6.85 -3.19 -9.00
CA TYR A 67 -6.97 -2.67 -7.64
C TYR A 67 -6.14 -3.44 -6.57
N THR A 68 -5.70 -4.68 -6.85
CA THR A 68 -4.83 -5.48 -5.96
C THR A 68 -3.36 -5.40 -6.33
N SER A 69 -3.04 -4.95 -7.54
CA SER A 69 -1.67 -4.85 -7.99
C SER A 69 -1.00 -3.57 -7.50
N VAL A 70 0.32 -3.58 -7.44
CA VAL A 70 1.14 -2.41 -7.12
C VAL A 70 2.10 -2.13 -8.26
N GLN A 71 2.18 -0.87 -8.67
CA GLN A 71 3.08 -0.40 -9.71
C GLN A 71 4.53 -0.41 -9.19
N VAL A 72 5.44 -1.03 -9.93
CA VAL A 72 6.87 -1.15 -9.59
C VAL A 72 7.80 -0.62 -10.68
N GLY A 73 7.26 -0.18 -11.77
CA GLY A 73 7.94 0.46 -12.90
C GLY A 73 7.00 1.41 -13.61
N LYS A 74 7.44 2.06 -14.70
CA LYS A 74 6.56 2.99 -15.44
C LYS A 74 5.30 2.30 -15.97
N GLU A 75 5.43 1.06 -16.41
CA GLU A 75 4.32 0.25 -16.96
C GLU A 75 4.16 -1.09 -16.24
N ASP A 76 5.04 -1.41 -15.27
CA ASP A 76 5.11 -2.71 -14.64
C ASP A 76 4.31 -2.73 -13.34
N HIS A 77 3.53 -3.80 -13.15
CA HIS A 77 2.75 -4.05 -11.94
C HIS A 77 3.00 -5.46 -11.42
N ILE A 78 2.86 -5.64 -10.12
CA ILE A 78 3.00 -6.93 -9.42
C ILE A 78 1.80 -7.20 -8.50
N GLU A 79 1.54 -8.48 -8.28
CA GLU A 79 0.71 -8.96 -7.18
C GLU A 79 1.60 -9.39 -6.02
N PHE A 80 1.27 -8.97 -4.82
CA PHE A 80 2.05 -9.33 -3.63
C PHE A 80 2.02 -10.82 -3.29
N ASN A 81 0.90 -11.51 -3.54
CA ASN A 81 0.68 -12.92 -3.16
C ASN A 81 0.93 -13.19 -1.67
N SER A 82 0.73 -12.20 -0.82
CA SER A 82 0.97 -12.25 0.62
C SER A 82 0.04 -11.29 1.35
N ASP A 83 0.10 -11.30 2.68
CA ASP A 83 -0.68 -10.39 3.54
C ASP A 83 -0.42 -8.91 3.24
N LEU A 84 0.70 -8.57 2.59
CA LEU A 84 1.02 -7.20 2.18
C LEU A 84 -0.07 -6.55 1.31
N VAL A 85 -0.89 -7.34 0.62
CA VAL A 85 -2.04 -6.82 -0.16
C VAL A 85 -3.07 -6.10 0.72
N PHE A 86 -3.05 -6.32 2.05
CA PHE A 86 -3.92 -5.64 3.01
C PHE A 86 -3.32 -4.36 3.62
N MET A 87 -2.15 -3.90 3.15
CA MET A 87 -1.65 -2.58 3.49
C MET A 87 -2.56 -1.52 2.87
N ASN A 88 -3.38 -0.89 3.70
CA ASN A 88 -4.32 0.13 3.23
C ASN A 88 -3.62 1.48 3.00
N HIS A 89 -4.32 2.38 2.30
CA HIS A 89 -3.87 3.74 2.09
C HIS A 89 -4.01 4.61 3.35
N SER A 90 -3.01 5.48 3.56
CA SER A 90 -3.14 6.64 4.46
C SER A 90 -2.35 7.83 3.93
N CYS A 91 -2.88 9.04 4.13
CA CYS A 91 -2.15 10.28 3.91
C CYS A 91 -1.23 10.65 5.08
N ASN A 92 -1.28 9.87 6.17
CA ASN A 92 -0.29 9.86 7.25
C ASN A 92 0.22 8.42 7.40
N PRO A 93 1.05 7.93 6.45
CA PRO A 93 1.46 6.54 6.38
C PRO A 93 2.37 6.15 7.55
N THR A 94 2.35 4.88 7.92
CA THR A 94 3.22 4.30 8.94
C THR A 94 4.38 3.53 8.32
N VAL A 95 4.24 3.12 7.06
CA VAL A 95 5.29 2.42 6.30
C VAL A 95 5.42 3.02 4.89
N SER A 96 6.54 2.74 4.23
CA SER A 96 6.74 2.92 2.79
C SER A 96 7.03 1.58 2.13
N PHE A 97 6.68 1.47 0.85
CA PHE A 97 7.08 0.37 0.00
C PHE A 97 8.15 0.87 -0.99
N ASP A 98 9.38 0.44 -0.80
CA ASP A 98 10.49 0.69 -1.73
C ASP A 98 10.47 -0.38 -2.81
N THR A 99 10.08 0.01 -4.03
CA THR A 99 9.95 -0.90 -5.18
C THR A 99 11.29 -1.26 -5.80
N ASP A 100 12.34 -0.46 -5.60
CA ASP A 100 13.68 -0.77 -6.11
C ASP A 100 14.39 -1.78 -5.19
N ALA A 101 14.31 -1.57 -3.88
CA ALA A 101 14.86 -2.48 -2.89
C ALA A 101 13.94 -3.68 -2.60
N MET A 102 12.68 -3.65 -3.05
CA MET A 102 11.64 -4.62 -2.72
C MET A 102 11.53 -4.82 -1.20
N THR A 103 11.34 -3.73 -0.47
CA THR A 103 11.25 -3.74 1.00
C THR A 103 10.10 -2.88 1.50
N VAL A 104 9.55 -3.28 2.65
CA VAL A 104 8.63 -2.46 3.45
C VAL A 104 9.41 -1.88 4.61
N VAL A 105 9.38 -0.55 4.76
CA VAL A 105 10.18 0.20 5.74
C VAL A 105 9.25 1.03 6.63
N ALA A 106 9.49 1.01 7.95
CA ALA A 106 8.77 1.87 8.88
C ALA A 106 9.14 3.35 8.65
N VAL A 107 8.17 4.24 8.42
CA VAL A 107 8.41 5.69 8.26
C VAL A 107 8.13 6.48 9.54
N THR A 108 7.57 5.81 10.54
CA THR A 108 7.37 6.28 11.92
C THR A 108 7.61 5.12 12.87
N ASP A 109 7.75 5.39 14.17
CA ASP A 109 7.73 4.33 15.17
C ASP A 109 6.34 3.68 15.19
N LEU A 110 6.32 2.35 15.26
CA LEU A 110 5.13 1.52 15.34
C LEU A 110 5.12 0.75 16.64
N LYS A 111 3.95 0.56 17.21
CA LYS A 111 3.70 -0.38 18.33
C LYS A 111 3.00 -1.61 17.79
N GLU A 112 3.03 -2.68 18.57
CA GLU A 112 2.18 -3.85 18.31
C GLU A 112 0.70 -3.42 18.20
N GLY A 113 0.02 -3.92 17.17
CA GLY A 113 -1.37 -3.59 16.85
C GLY A 113 -1.55 -2.33 16.00
N ASP A 114 -0.52 -1.53 15.77
CA ASP A 114 -0.63 -0.36 14.90
C ASP A 114 -0.88 -0.76 13.45
N ASN A 115 -1.72 0.03 12.76
CA ASN A 115 -2.01 -0.21 11.34
C ASN A 115 -0.78 0.06 10.48
N MET A 116 -0.47 -0.88 9.59
CA MET A 116 0.54 -0.70 8.56
C MET A 116 -0.14 -0.14 7.31
N THR A 117 0.15 1.12 7.02
CA THR A 117 -0.45 1.85 5.91
C THR A 117 0.61 2.56 5.10
N PHE A 118 0.44 2.65 3.78
CA PHE A 118 1.34 3.45 2.95
C PHE A 118 0.58 4.46 2.08
N PHE A 119 1.28 5.43 1.54
CA PHE A 119 0.70 6.45 0.67
C PHE A 119 0.65 5.90 -0.76
N TYR A 120 -0.50 5.43 -1.23
CA TYR A 120 -0.63 4.77 -2.55
C TYR A 120 -0.02 5.57 -3.71
N PRO A 121 -0.19 6.90 -3.80
CA PRO A 121 0.46 7.65 -4.87
C PRO A 121 2.00 7.63 -4.84
N SER A 122 2.63 7.11 -3.78
CA SER A 122 4.09 6.95 -3.73
C SER A 122 4.62 5.90 -4.72
N SER A 123 3.76 4.96 -5.14
CA SER A 123 4.08 3.92 -6.13
C SER A 123 3.11 3.92 -7.32
N GLU A 124 1.90 4.49 -7.18
CA GLU A 124 0.88 4.48 -8.22
C GLU A 124 0.84 5.79 -8.99
N TRP A 125 1.17 5.76 -10.29
CA TRP A 125 1.04 6.92 -11.17
C TRP A 125 -0.41 7.31 -11.41
N GLU A 126 -1.23 6.32 -11.74
CA GLU A 126 -2.66 6.45 -11.93
C GLU A 126 -3.37 5.21 -11.39
N MET A 127 -4.26 5.38 -10.42
CA MET A 127 -4.99 4.29 -9.80
C MET A 127 -5.97 3.64 -10.79
N ASP A 128 -6.08 2.29 -10.73
CA ASP A 128 -7.13 1.55 -11.45
C ASP A 128 -8.52 1.91 -10.92
N GLN A 129 -8.67 1.96 -9.60
CA GLN A 129 -9.89 2.35 -8.91
C GLN A 129 -9.64 3.54 -7.98
N PRO A 130 -9.82 4.79 -8.45
CA PRO A 130 -9.76 5.95 -7.59
C PRO A 130 -10.84 5.94 -6.51
N PHE A 131 -10.53 6.47 -5.33
CA PHE A 131 -11.46 6.50 -4.19
C PHE A 131 -11.31 7.75 -3.33
N THR A 132 -12.34 8.03 -2.52
CA THR A 132 -12.31 9.09 -1.52
C THR A 132 -11.64 8.57 -0.25
N CYS A 133 -10.62 9.29 0.22
CA CYS A 133 -9.87 8.93 1.42
C CYS A 133 -10.55 9.45 2.70
N TRP A 134 -10.67 8.59 3.69
CA TRP A 134 -11.25 8.85 5.00
C TRP A 134 -10.23 8.74 6.15
N CYS A 135 -8.92 8.85 5.86
CA CYS A 135 -7.86 8.63 6.86
C CYS A 135 -7.84 9.66 8.00
N GLY A 136 -8.55 10.79 7.88
CA GLY A 136 -8.63 11.82 8.92
C GLY A 136 -7.37 12.68 9.08
N ALA A 137 -6.30 12.43 8.32
CA ALA A 137 -5.08 13.22 8.42
C ALA A 137 -5.32 14.68 7.97
N GLU A 138 -4.65 15.64 8.61
CA GLU A 138 -4.74 17.06 8.26
C GLU A 138 -4.34 17.30 6.80
N GLN A 139 -3.26 16.63 6.34
CA GLN A 139 -2.75 16.71 4.97
C GLN A 139 -3.48 15.77 3.99
N CYS A 140 -4.68 15.28 4.32
CA CYS A 140 -5.40 14.32 3.49
C CYS A 140 -5.69 14.89 2.10
N VAL A 141 -5.28 14.13 1.06
CA VAL A 141 -5.49 14.51 -0.35
C VAL A 141 -6.93 14.36 -0.81
N LYS A 142 -7.81 13.81 0.03
CA LYS A 142 -9.24 13.54 -0.20
C LYS A 142 -9.49 12.53 -1.32
N ASN A 143 -9.11 12.82 -2.55
CA ASN A 143 -9.29 11.94 -3.70
C ASN A 143 -7.96 11.26 -4.04
N VAL A 144 -7.88 9.95 -3.85
CA VAL A 144 -6.70 9.14 -4.18
C VAL A 144 -6.86 8.60 -5.58
N GLN A 145 -6.11 9.18 -6.50
CA GLN A 145 -6.20 8.88 -7.94
C GLN A 145 -4.84 8.49 -8.54
N GLY A 146 -3.75 8.67 -7.77
CA GLY A 146 -2.37 8.45 -8.17
C GLY A 146 -1.53 9.74 -8.20
N ALA A 147 -0.22 9.59 -8.31
CA ALA A 147 0.74 10.71 -8.31
C ALA A 147 0.53 11.70 -9.45
N LYS A 148 0.03 11.23 -10.59
CA LYS A 148 -0.30 12.03 -11.78
C LYS A 148 -1.17 13.25 -11.46
N PHE A 149 -2.04 13.16 -10.45
CA PHE A 149 -3.02 14.18 -10.08
C PHE A 149 -2.61 15.01 -8.87
N LEU A 150 -1.42 14.80 -8.32
CA LEU A 150 -0.91 15.51 -7.16
C LEU A 150 0.22 16.47 -7.54
N SER A 151 0.35 17.58 -6.81
CA SER A 151 1.46 18.51 -7.01
C SER A 151 2.79 17.91 -6.52
N LYS A 152 3.92 18.34 -7.10
CA LYS A 152 5.25 17.97 -6.60
C LYS A 152 5.41 18.35 -5.12
N GLN A 153 4.85 19.48 -4.67
CA GLN A 153 4.87 19.89 -3.28
C GLN A 153 4.12 18.91 -2.36
N THR A 154 3.01 18.34 -2.80
CA THR A 154 2.32 17.28 -2.05
C THR A 154 3.16 16.03 -1.99
N MET A 155 3.70 15.60 -3.13
CA MET A 155 4.52 14.38 -3.23
C MET A 155 5.81 14.45 -2.42
N SER A 156 6.44 15.63 -2.30
CA SER A 156 7.70 15.80 -1.54
C SER A 156 7.58 15.56 -0.03
N ARG A 157 6.36 15.41 0.50
CA ARG A 157 6.12 15.07 1.90
C ARG A 157 6.29 13.58 2.21
N TYR A 158 6.39 12.75 1.16
CA TYR A 158 6.35 11.30 1.26
C TYR A 158 7.62 10.67 0.67
N PHE A 159 7.89 9.43 1.07
CA PHE A 159 8.75 8.57 0.29
C PHE A 159 8.10 8.37 -1.08
N VAL A 160 8.86 8.49 -2.14
CA VAL A 160 8.41 8.32 -3.53
C VAL A 160 9.35 7.35 -4.23
N THR A 161 8.78 6.35 -4.89
CA THR A 161 9.54 5.37 -5.65
C THR A 161 10.22 6.00 -6.87
N LYS A 162 11.30 5.40 -7.35
CA LYS A 162 12.09 5.92 -8.47
C LYS A 162 11.26 6.16 -9.73
N HIS A 163 10.44 5.18 -10.12
CA HIS A 163 9.61 5.32 -11.34
C HIS A 163 8.58 6.45 -11.22
N ILE A 164 8.02 6.68 -10.03
CA ILE A 164 7.12 7.82 -9.80
C ILE A 164 7.87 9.14 -9.83
N GLN A 165 9.09 9.20 -9.25
CA GLN A 165 9.92 10.40 -9.33
C GLN A 165 10.24 10.76 -10.79
N GLU A 166 10.64 9.79 -11.60
CA GLU A 166 10.89 9.96 -13.03
C GLU A 166 9.67 10.48 -13.77
N LEU A 167 8.48 9.89 -13.53
CA LEU A 167 7.21 10.33 -14.15
C LEU A 167 6.80 11.74 -13.70
N LEU A 168 7.06 12.11 -12.45
CA LEU A 168 6.84 13.47 -11.96
C LEU A 168 7.76 14.48 -12.64
N ASP A 169 9.01 14.11 -12.90
CA ASP A 169 9.98 14.96 -13.57
C ASP A 169 9.63 15.13 -15.07
N GLU A 170 9.21 14.08 -15.74
CA GLU A 170 8.71 14.11 -17.11
C GLU A 170 7.44 14.97 -17.28
N ARG A 171 6.51 14.86 -16.31
CA ARG A 171 5.27 15.66 -16.32
C ARG A 171 5.52 17.15 -16.11
N GLY A 172 6.55 17.53 -15.36
CA GLY A 172 6.77 18.92 -14.92
C GLY A 172 5.96 19.27 -13.65
N ASP A 173 5.71 20.56 -13.42
CA ASP A 173 5.18 21.06 -12.14
C ASP A 173 3.66 20.98 -12.00
N ALA A 174 2.93 21.07 -13.09
CA ALA A 174 1.46 21.08 -13.08
C ALA A 174 0.91 19.64 -12.94
N PRO A 175 0.01 19.36 -11.97
CA PRO A 175 -0.69 18.09 -11.93
C PRO A 175 -1.66 17.95 -13.12
N ALA A 176 -1.92 16.72 -13.55
CA ALA A 176 -2.95 16.48 -14.56
C ALA A 176 -4.33 16.84 -13.99
N ILE A 177 -5.13 17.54 -14.80
CA ILE A 177 -6.53 17.81 -14.48
C ILE A 177 -7.33 16.63 -15.02
N LYS A 178 -8.13 15.99 -14.16
CA LYS A 178 -9.08 14.98 -14.62
C LYS A 178 -10.24 15.72 -15.29
N ALA A 179 -10.41 15.45 -16.58
CA ALA A 179 -11.56 15.93 -17.33
C ALA A 179 -12.87 15.29 -16.83
#